data_507bb7fb962b90894946f1171c6c2890
#
_entry.id   507bb7fb962b90894946f1171c6c2890
#
_cell.length_a   1.000
_cell.length_b   1.000
_cell.length_c   1.000
_cell.angle_alpha   90.00
_cell.angle_beta   90.00
_cell.angle_gamma   90.00
#
_symmetry.space_group_name_H-M   'P 1'
#
loop_
_entity.id
_entity.type
_entity.pdbx_description
1 polymer ?
#
loop_
_entity_poly.entity_id
_entity_poly.type
_entity_poly.pdbx_seq_one_letter_code
_entity_poly.pdbx_strand_id
1 'polypeptide(L)'
;MRRREFMAGVAASLAALRERAEAMTASTRPNIKWCVSSFLWTSTQWPDKGTLPYTEMLDVIRDTGFNGYRFTGWPGILDRIGMDLSQLERELSKRNIQIATLSFGGPADDPSKHAEIEKAAREASQFLKRFRATELVTFSPRRPNKVLVREHLRRACEFYNRLGDVCAEYGIRTGMHNHSQGQLVETQDEIEMLLKWTDPEKFHWCPDTVHLYMANCDIIGLFQKYADRLIFFDLVDAKYEYQKEELRLANGQVEKAGSQNGTFMLGNRDYGDGEIDLQGIMRILKNVKYRGWINIDHHYARVSPRHSFD
;
A
#
# COMPACT_ATOMS: atom_id res chain seq x y z
N MET A 1 -8.32 -37.13 50.10
CA MET A 1 -8.71 -36.10 49.09
C MET A 1 -10.03 -36.51 48.49
N ARG A 2 -11.09 -35.71 48.68
CA ARG A 2 -12.44 -36.06 48.19
C ARG A 2 -12.51 -35.83 46.67
N ARG A 3 -13.18 -36.71 45.92
CA ARG A 3 -13.32 -36.67 44.46
C ARG A 3 -13.75 -35.29 43.95
N ARG A 4 -14.53 -34.51 44.73
CA ARG A 4 -14.94 -33.15 44.43
C ARG A 4 -13.78 -32.13 44.43
N GLU A 5 -12.83 -32.28 45.36
CA GLU A 5 -11.65 -31.41 45.50
C GLU A 5 -10.66 -31.66 44.36
N PHE A 6 -10.51 -32.92 43.96
CA PHE A 6 -9.70 -33.28 42.78
C PHE A 6 -10.30 -32.70 41.48
N MET A 7 -11.61 -32.84 41.27
CA MET A 7 -12.28 -32.33 40.08
C MET A 7 -12.27 -30.78 40.02
N ALA A 8 -12.41 -30.07 41.17
CA ALA A 8 -12.28 -28.65 41.23
C ALA A 8 -10.86 -28.16 40.90
N GLY A 9 -9.82 -28.87 41.35
CA GLY A 9 -8.42 -28.58 41.02
C GLY A 9 -8.12 -28.76 39.53
N VAL A 10 -8.65 -29.80 38.89
CA VAL A 10 -8.50 -30.04 37.45
C VAL A 10 -9.22 -28.98 36.64
N ALA A 11 -10.43 -28.59 37.04
CA ALA A 11 -11.18 -27.52 36.36
C ALA A 11 -10.46 -26.17 36.47
N ALA A 12 -9.92 -25.82 37.63
CA ALA A 12 -9.13 -24.60 37.84
C ALA A 12 -7.83 -24.59 36.99
N SER A 13 -7.14 -25.76 36.91
CA SER A 13 -5.95 -25.89 36.08
C SER A 13 -6.23 -25.77 34.58
N LEU A 14 -7.35 -26.33 34.11
CA LEU A 14 -7.80 -26.19 32.70
C LEU A 14 -8.22 -24.77 32.38
N ALA A 15 -8.90 -24.06 33.30
CA ALA A 15 -9.25 -22.65 33.14
C ALA A 15 -7.99 -21.77 33.05
N ALA A 16 -7.00 -21.99 33.94
CA ALA A 16 -5.74 -21.27 33.93
C ALA A 16 -4.89 -21.56 32.66
N LEU A 17 -4.94 -22.78 32.13
CA LEU A 17 -4.29 -23.14 30.86
C LEU A 17 -5.00 -22.48 29.68
N ARG A 18 -6.33 -22.38 29.72
CA ARG A 18 -7.13 -21.71 28.70
C ARG A 18 -6.87 -20.21 28.71
N GLU A 19 -6.86 -19.56 29.88
CA GLU A 19 -6.51 -18.14 30.01
C GLU A 19 -5.06 -17.85 29.56
N ARG A 20 -4.10 -18.74 29.87
CA ARG A 20 -2.73 -18.65 29.35
C ARG A 20 -2.66 -18.82 27.84
N ALA A 21 -3.40 -19.77 27.26
CA ALA A 21 -3.47 -19.97 25.84
C ALA A 21 -4.14 -18.77 25.12
N GLU A 22 -5.22 -18.23 25.69
CA GLU A 22 -5.89 -17.02 25.19
C GLU A 22 -5.01 -15.77 25.35
N ALA A 23 -4.25 -15.63 26.45
CA ALA A 23 -3.27 -14.56 26.63
C ALA A 23 -2.07 -14.71 25.69
N MET A 24 -1.59 -15.93 25.44
CA MET A 24 -0.54 -16.19 24.44
C MET A 24 -1.04 -15.90 23.01
N THR A 25 -2.27 -16.28 22.66
CA THR A 25 -2.86 -15.98 21.34
C THR A 25 -3.19 -14.50 21.20
N ALA A 26 -3.60 -13.81 22.27
CA ALA A 26 -3.79 -12.35 22.26
C ALA A 26 -2.44 -11.61 22.17
N SER A 27 -1.37 -12.13 22.76
CA SER A 27 -0.01 -11.58 22.66
C SER A 27 0.66 -11.85 21.30
N THR A 28 0.16 -12.82 20.53
CA THR A 28 0.69 -13.21 19.22
C THR A 28 -0.14 -12.75 18.04
N ARG A 29 -1.20 -11.94 18.24
CA ARG A 29 -1.87 -11.33 17.10
C ARG A 29 -0.87 -10.43 16.38
N PRO A 30 -0.53 -10.71 15.13
CA PRO A 30 0.41 -9.88 14.40
C PRO A 30 -0.15 -8.45 14.36
N ASN A 31 0.65 -7.47 14.81
CA ASN A 31 0.28 -6.05 14.69
C ASN A 31 0.20 -5.61 13.21
N ILE A 32 0.79 -6.40 12.33
CA ILE A 32 0.85 -6.21 10.89
C ILE A 32 -0.40 -6.83 10.27
N LYS A 33 -1.07 -6.06 9.45
CA LYS A 33 -2.19 -6.47 8.62
C LYS A 33 -1.73 -6.54 7.17
N TRP A 34 -2.27 -7.47 6.41
CA TRP A 34 -1.91 -7.66 5.02
C TRP A 34 -3.06 -7.33 4.09
N CYS A 35 -2.78 -6.55 3.06
CA CYS A 35 -3.75 -6.22 2.03
C CYS A 35 -3.16 -6.42 0.64
N VAL A 36 -4.02 -6.40 -0.35
CA VAL A 36 -3.69 -6.58 -1.75
C VAL A 36 -4.27 -5.42 -2.56
N SER A 37 -3.54 -4.93 -3.55
CA SER A 37 -4.08 -3.98 -4.51
C SER A 37 -4.73 -4.68 -5.70
N SER A 38 -5.57 -3.92 -6.42
CA SER A 38 -6.18 -4.42 -7.66
C SER A 38 -5.26 -4.33 -8.87
N PHE A 39 -3.99 -3.96 -8.70
CA PHE A 39 -3.15 -3.56 -9.82
C PHE A 39 -2.99 -4.65 -10.88
N LEU A 40 -2.80 -5.90 -10.48
CA LEU A 40 -2.72 -7.05 -11.40
C LEU A 40 -3.98 -7.23 -12.25
N TRP A 41 -5.15 -6.88 -11.73
CA TRP A 41 -6.42 -7.00 -12.47
C TRP A 41 -6.77 -5.73 -13.24
N THR A 42 -6.20 -4.57 -12.87
CA THR A 42 -6.62 -3.28 -13.46
C THR A 42 -5.67 -2.76 -14.53
N SER A 43 -4.37 -3.08 -14.49
CA SER A 43 -3.38 -2.41 -15.31
C SER A 43 -2.72 -3.27 -16.37
N THR A 44 -2.27 -4.47 -16.06
CA THR A 44 -1.39 -5.21 -16.96
C THR A 44 -1.84 -6.61 -17.31
N GLN A 45 -2.56 -7.28 -16.44
CA GLN A 45 -2.91 -8.69 -16.59
C GLN A 45 -4.35 -8.91 -17.08
N TRP A 46 -5.16 -7.86 -17.10
CA TRP A 46 -6.53 -7.96 -17.57
C TRP A 46 -6.64 -7.52 -19.03
N PRO A 47 -6.91 -8.44 -19.98
CA PRO A 47 -6.92 -8.11 -21.40
C PRO A 47 -8.11 -7.26 -21.81
N ASP A 48 -9.21 -7.32 -21.05
CA ASP A 48 -10.42 -6.59 -21.35
C ASP A 48 -10.49 -5.27 -20.55
N LYS A 49 -10.68 -4.16 -21.25
CA LYS A 49 -10.90 -2.84 -20.63
C LYS A 49 -12.34 -2.62 -20.16
N GLY A 50 -13.17 -3.65 -20.24
CA GLY A 50 -14.55 -3.64 -19.78
C GLY A 50 -14.70 -3.55 -18.25
N THR A 51 -15.79 -4.02 -17.74
CA THR A 51 -16.06 -4.11 -16.31
C THR A 51 -15.08 -5.08 -15.65
N LEU A 52 -14.37 -4.61 -14.62
CA LEU A 52 -13.48 -5.49 -13.87
C LEU A 52 -14.29 -6.63 -13.23
N PRO A 53 -13.77 -7.86 -13.22
CA PRO A 53 -14.38 -8.97 -12.49
C PRO A 53 -14.09 -8.81 -10.98
N TYR A 54 -14.62 -7.74 -10.43
CA TYR A 54 -14.28 -7.27 -9.09
C TYR A 54 -14.61 -8.29 -7.99
N THR A 55 -15.73 -8.99 -8.13
CA THR A 55 -16.12 -10.05 -7.19
C THR A 55 -15.17 -11.25 -7.26
N GLU A 56 -14.71 -11.63 -8.45
CA GLU A 56 -13.71 -12.68 -8.62
C GLU A 56 -12.38 -12.28 -7.99
N MET A 57 -11.92 -11.05 -8.20
CA MET A 57 -10.73 -10.52 -7.55
C MET A 57 -10.85 -10.58 -6.02
N LEU A 58 -11.99 -10.16 -5.46
CA LEU A 58 -12.24 -10.24 -4.02
C LEU A 58 -12.28 -11.70 -3.51
N ASP A 59 -12.77 -12.63 -4.32
CA ASP A 59 -12.74 -14.06 -4.00
C ASP A 59 -11.30 -14.59 -3.95
N VAL A 60 -10.43 -14.21 -4.89
CA VAL A 60 -9.01 -14.55 -4.85
C VAL A 60 -8.34 -14.00 -3.60
N ILE A 61 -8.55 -12.72 -3.26
CA ILE A 61 -8.01 -12.10 -2.04
C ILE A 61 -8.42 -12.89 -0.79
N ARG A 62 -9.70 -13.25 -0.67
CA ARG A 62 -10.20 -14.05 0.46
C ARG A 62 -9.56 -15.44 0.49
N ASP A 63 -9.53 -16.13 -0.64
CA ASP A 63 -9.11 -17.54 -0.74
C ASP A 63 -7.62 -17.72 -0.45
N THR A 64 -6.81 -16.70 -0.74
CA THR A 64 -5.37 -16.65 -0.44
C THR A 64 -5.05 -16.14 0.97
N GLY A 65 -6.10 -15.88 1.79
CA GLY A 65 -5.95 -15.55 3.21
C GLY A 65 -5.74 -14.09 3.53
N PHE A 66 -5.73 -13.20 2.54
CA PHE A 66 -5.70 -11.76 2.77
C PHE A 66 -7.08 -11.26 3.23
N ASN A 67 -7.07 -10.23 4.07
CA ASN A 67 -8.30 -9.63 4.59
C ASN A 67 -8.35 -8.10 4.41
N GLY A 68 -7.40 -7.54 3.71
CA GLY A 68 -7.33 -6.12 3.37
C GLY A 68 -7.29 -5.88 1.87
N TYR A 69 -7.81 -4.74 1.46
CA TYR A 69 -7.82 -4.30 0.07
C TYR A 69 -7.40 -2.83 -0.02
N ARG A 70 -6.40 -2.53 -0.85
CA ARG A 70 -6.03 -1.18 -1.25
C ARG A 70 -6.90 -0.74 -2.42
N PHE A 71 -7.73 0.27 -2.20
CA PHE A 71 -8.64 0.77 -3.22
C PHE A 71 -7.93 1.78 -4.13
N THR A 72 -7.74 1.43 -5.40
CA THR A 72 -7.02 2.26 -6.37
C THR A 72 -7.98 2.82 -7.44
N GLY A 73 -7.61 3.97 -8.03
CA GLY A 73 -8.38 4.57 -9.12
C GLY A 73 -9.58 5.41 -8.68
N TRP A 74 -9.58 5.92 -7.45
CA TRP A 74 -10.61 6.84 -6.94
C TRP A 74 -10.65 8.17 -7.71
N PRO A 75 -11.84 8.76 -7.96
CA PRO A 75 -13.19 8.21 -7.69
C PRO A 75 -13.70 7.27 -8.80
N GLY A 76 -13.12 7.28 -9.99
CA GLY A 76 -13.63 6.61 -11.19
C GLY A 76 -13.67 5.07 -11.11
N ILE A 77 -13.05 4.46 -10.09
CA ILE A 77 -13.06 3.00 -9.92
C ILE A 77 -14.46 2.46 -9.66
N LEU A 78 -15.34 3.21 -9.00
CA LEU A 78 -16.72 2.77 -8.72
C LEU A 78 -17.49 2.51 -10.01
N ASP A 79 -17.35 3.38 -11.01
CA ASP A 79 -17.96 3.19 -12.33
C ASP A 79 -17.38 1.95 -13.03
N ARG A 80 -16.04 1.77 -12.92
CA ARG A 80 -15.36 0.63 -13.55
C ARG A 80 -15.74 -0.72 -12.96
N ILE A 81 -16.04 -0.80 -11.66
CA ILE A 81 -16.50 -2.03 -11.02
C ILE A 81 -18.01 -2.21 -11.10
N GLY A 82 -18.75 -1.22 -11.62
CA GLY A 82 -20.20 -1.26 -11.76
C GLY A 82 -20.96 -1.41 -10.43
N MET A 83 -20.45 -0.80 -9.36
CA MET A 83 -21.04 -0.91 -8.01
C MET A 83 -21.23 0.46 -7.38
N ASP A 84 -22.35 0.63 -6.70
CA ASP A 84 -22.50 1.70 -5.73
C ASP A 84 -21.80 1.36 -4.40
N LEU A 85 -21.69 2.35 -3.52
CA LEU A 85 -21.02 2.18 -2.22
C LEU A 85 -21.67 1.11 -1.34
N SER A 86 -22.99 0.94 -1.43
CA SER A 86 -23.70 -0.05 -0.61
C SER A 86 -23.51 -1.46 -1.15
N GLN A 87 -23.41 -1.62 -2.46
CA GLN A 87 -23.03 -2.87 -3.10
C GLN A 87 -21.59 -3.26 -2.76
N LEU A 88 -20.66 -2.31 -2.85
CA LEU A 88 -19.27 -2.52 -2.46
C LEU A 88 -19.16 -2.96 -0.99
N GLU A 89 -19.87 -2.28 -0.08
CA GLU A 89 -19.90 -2.61 1.34
C GLU A 89 -20.39 -4.03 1.61
N ARG A 90 -21.46 -4.47 0.90
CA ARG A 90 -21.97 -5.84 0.99
C ARG A 90 -20.97 -6.87 0.48
N GLU A 91 -20.36 -6.63 -0.67
CA GLU A 91 -19.39 -7.58 -1.26
C GLU A 91 -18.10 -7.73 -0.43
N LEU A 92 -17.62 -6.64 0.16
CA LEU A 92 -16.50 -6.68 1.10
C LEU A 92 -16.87 -7.41 2.40
N SER A 93 -18.02 -7.07 2.99
CA SER A 93 -18.52 -7.70 4.24
C SER A 93 -18.72 -9.20 4.09
N LYS A 94 -19.32 -9.63 2.98
CA LYS A 94 -19.57 -11.05 2.65
C LYS A 94 -18.27 -11.88 2.64
N ARG A 95 -17.14 -11.24 2.35
CA ARG A 95 -15.82 -11.88 2.27
C ARG A 95 -14.90 -11.58 3.46
N ASN A 96 -15.39 -10.80 4.44
CA ASN A 96 -14.59 -10.31 5.55
C ASN A 96 -13.34 -9.54 5.10
N ILE A 97 -13.47 -8.76 4.03
CA ILE A 97 -12.39 -7.91 3.49
C ILE A 97 -12.61 -6.48 3.98
N GLN A 98 -11.55 -5.84 4.45
CA GLN A 98 -11.52 -4.44 4.89
C GLN A 98 -10.87 -3.57 3.82
N ILE A 99 -11.34 -2.34 3.65
CA ILE A 99 -10.54 -1.32 2.95
C ILE A 99 -9.37 -0.95 3.85
N ALA A 100 -8.15 -1.21 3.37
CA ALA A 100 -6.92 -0.84 4.07
C ALA A 100 -6.60 0.64 3.87
N THR A 101 -6.68 1.08 2.62
CA THR A 101 -6.43 2.45 2.20
C THR A 101 -7.04 2.71 0.83
N LEU A 102 -7.02 3.94 0.43
CA LEU A 102 -7.23 4.35 -0.94
C LEU A 102 -6.06 5.24 -1.38
N SER A 103 -5.84 5.31 -2.68
CA SER A 103 -4.79 6.12 -3.27
C SER A 103 -5.37 7.26 -4.09
N PHE A 104 -4.83 8.45 -3.89
CA PHE A 104 -5.16 9.62 -4.68
C PHE A 104 -3.91 10.47 -4.91
N GLY A 105 -3.98 11.49 -5.75
CA GLY A 105 -2.87 12.41 -5.97
C GLY A 105 -3.30 13.60 -6.77
N GLY A 106 -2.36 14.52 -6.95
CA GLY A 106 -2.55 15.74 -7.71
C GLY A 106 -1.27 16.56 -7.76
N PRO A 107 -1.23 17.64 -8.55
CA PRO A 107 -0.07 18.52 -8.67
C PRO A 107 0.11 19.39 -7.42
N ALA A 108 0.57 18.78 -6.33
CA ALA A 108 0.77 19.41 -5.03
C ALA A 108 1.78 20.56 -5.05
N ASP A 109 2.66 20.60 -6.03
CA ASP A 109 3.62 21.67 -6.29
C ASP A 109 3.02 22.89 -7.01
N ASP A 110 1.77 22.81 -7.47
CA ASP A 110 1.02 23.89 -8.12
C ASP A 110 -0.03 24.49 -7.18
N PRO A 111 0.19 25.69 -6.63
CA PRO A 111 -0.76 26.33 -5.73
C PRO A 111 -2.15 26.56 -6.32
N SER A 112 -2.28 26.71 -7.64
CA SER A 112 -3.57 26.90 -8.31
C SER A 112 -4.48 25.67 -8.22
N LYS A 113 -3.91 24.50 -7.90
CA LYS A 113 -4.60 23.21 -7.79
C LYS A 113 -4.91 22.78 -6.36
N HIS A 114 -4.38 23.49 -5.37
CA HIS A 114 -4.51 23.09 -3.98
C HIS A 114 -5.98 22.93 -3.53
N ALA A 115 -6.86 23.86 -3.89
CA ALA A 115 -8.28 23.79 -3.52
C ALA A 115 -8.99 22.56 -4.12
N GLU A 116 -8.64 22.19 -5.36
CA GLU A 116 -9.14 21.00 -6.03
C GLU A 116 -8.67 19.71 -5.33
N ILE A 117 -7.38 19.66 -4.97
CA ILE A 117 -6.79 18.51 -4.27
C ILE A 117 -7.37 18.37 -2.86
N GLU A 118 -7.54 19.48 -2.11
CA GLU A 118 -8.18 19.46 -0.80
C GLU A 118 -9.62 18.94 -0.84
N LYS A 119 -10.39 19.37 -1.85
CA LYS A 119 -11.75 18.86 -2.06
C LYS A 119 -11.73 17.35 -2.29
N ALA A 120 -10.88 16.86 -3.18
CA ALA A 120 -10.73 15.45 -3.46
C ALA A 120 -10.26 14.64 -2.20
N ALA A 121 -9.36 15.22 -1.39
CA ALA A 121 -8.93 14.62 -0.14
C ALA A 121 -10.06 14.50 0.90
N ARG A 122 -10.95 15.51 1.00
CA ARG A 122 -12.14 15.45 1.87
C ARG A 122 -13.09 14.35 1.42
N GLU A 123 -13.36 14.22 0.12
CA GLU A 123 -14.20 13.18 -0.45
C GLU A 123 -13.59 11.78 -0.21
N ALA A 124 -12.29 11.63 -0.44
CA ALA A 124 -11.55 10.40 -0.17
C ALA A 124 -11.57 10.05 1.33
N SER A 125 -11.40 11.02 2.22
CA SER A 125 -11.44 10.84 3.66
C SER A 125 -12.83 10.42 4.15
N GLN A 126 -13.90 10.98 3.57
CA GLN A 126 -15.27 10.57 3.87
C GLN A 126 -15.53 9.11 3.44
N PHE A 127 -15.04 8.72 2.26
CA PHE A 127 -15.09 7.32 1.81
C PHE A 127 -14.37 6.41 2.80
N LEU A 128 -13.12 6.71 3.15
CA LEU A 128 -12.32 5.91 4.08
C LEU A 128 -13.01 5.78 5.45
N LYS A 129 -13.55 6.88 5.97
CA LYS A 129 -14.29 6.89 7.24
C LYS A 129 -15.50 5.97 7.20
N ARG A 130 -16.26 5.93 6.07
CA ARG A 130 -17.38 5.01 5.88
C ARG A 130 -16.94 3.55 6.01
N PHE A 131 -15.78 3.20 5.45
CA PHE A 131 -15.21 1.86 5.48
C PHE A 131 -14.30 1.61 6.69
N ARG A 132 -14.23 2.54 7.65
CA ARG A 132 -13.42 2.44 8.89
C ARG A 132 -11.93 2.29 8.62
N ALA A 133 -11.46 2.74 7.47
CA ALA A 133 -10.04 2.87 7.18
C ALA A 133 -9.49 4.19 7.75
N THR A 134 -8.21 4.23 8.02
CA THR A 134 -7.55 5.34 8.72
C THR A 134 -6.36 5.93 7.95
N GLU A 135 -5.99 5.35 6.82
CA GLU A 135 -4.86 5.78 6.02
C GLU A 135 -5.29 6.19 4.61
N LEU A 136 -4.75 7.31 4.13
CA LEU A 136 -4.87 7.81 2.76
C LEU A 136 -3.47 7.91 2.13
N VAL A 137 -3.25 7.16 1.07
CA VAL A 137 -1.98 7.18 0.33
C VAL A 137 -2.00 8.26 -0.74
N THR A 138 -1.00 9.14 -0.72
CA THR A 138 -0.88 10.27 -1.65
C THR A 138 0.28 10.08 -2.61
N PHE A 139 0.01 10.16 -3.92
CA PHE A 139 1.05 10.13 -4.94
C PHE A 139 1.75 11.48 -5.07
N SER A 140 3.06 11.42 -5.33
CA SER A 140 3.86 12.57 -5.76
C SER A 140 3.44 13.05 -7.16
N PRO A 141 3.42 14.36 -7.44
CA PRO A 141 3.20 14.85 -8.79
C PRO A 141 4.35 14.46 -9.72
N ARG A 142 4.10 14.53 -11.02
CA ARG A 142 5.15 14.36 -12.02
C ARG A 142 6.15 15.51 -11.94
N ARG A 143 7.42 15.21 -12.11
CA ARG A 143 8.50 16.18 -12.16
C ARG A 143 8.42 17.02 -13.45
N PRO A 144 8.36 18.34 -13.36
CA PRO A 144 8.40 19.18 -14.54
C PRO A 144 9.71 19.00 -15.32
N ASN A 145 9.60 18.82 -16.63
CA ASN A 145 10.76 18.70 -17.53
C ASN A 145 11.81 17.65 -17.11
N LYS A 146 11.44 16.65 -16.33
CA LYS A 146 12.33 15.60 -15.78
C LYS A 146 13.50 16.11 -14.92
N VAL A 147 13.45 17.34 -14.49
CA VAL A 147 14.49 17.97 -13.62
C VAL A 147 13.87 18.31 -12.28
N LEU A 148 14.58 17.94 -11.20
CA LEU A 148 14.17 18.37 -9.87
C LEU A 148 14.37 19.88 -9.74
N VAL A 149 13.30 20.58 -9.43
CA VAL A 149 13.36 21.95 -8.95
C VAL A 149 13.03 21.93 -7.46
N ARG A 150 14.03 22.18 -6.60
CA ARG A 150 13.86 22.15 -5.14
C ARG A 150 12.69 22.99 -4.65
N GLU A 151 12.40 24.07 -5.34
CA GLU A 151 11.27 24.94 -5.05
C GLU A 151 9.91 24.25 -5.27
N HIS A 152 9.78 23.39 -6.28
CA HIS A 152 8.58 22.57 -6.48
C HIS A 152 8.39 21.60 -5.32
N LEU A 153 9.47 20.94 -4.89
CA LEU A 153 9.42 20.03 -3.74
C LEU A 153 9.06 20.78 -2.44
N ARG A 154 9.60 21.99 -2.24
CA ARG A 154 9.28 22.81 -1.06
C ARG A 154 7.79 23.15 -1.03
N ARG A 155 7.24 23.67 -2.14
CA ARG A 155 5.79 23.99 -2.23
C ARG A 155 4.91 22.77 -2.01
N ALA A 156 5.31 21.62 -2.56
CA ALA A 156 4.61 20.36 -2.33
C ALA A 156 4.63 19.97 -0.84
N CYS A 157 5.77 20.08 -0.15
CA CYS A 157 5.89 19.77 1.27
C CYS A 157 5.03 20.70 2.16
N GLU A 158 5.01 22.00 1.85
CA GLU A 158 4.15 22.96 2.55
C GLU A 158 2.65 22.59 2.38
N PHE A 159 2.27 22.23 1.16
CA PHE A 159 0.92 21.77 0.88
C PHE A 159 0.60 20.42 1.57
N TYR A 160 1.53 19.48 1.62
CA TYR A 160 1.32 18.19 2.27
C TYR A 160 1.08 18.33 3.78
N ASN A 161 1.72 19.26 4.46
CA ASN A 161 1.40 19.56 5.85
C ASN A 161 -0.06 20.01 6.01
N ARG A 162 -0.52 20.91 5.12
CA ARG A 162 -1.92 21.37 5.10
C ARG A 162 -2.89 20.22 4.74
N LEU A 163 -2.51 19.36 3.82
CA LEU A 163 -3.28 18.18 3.45
C LEU A 163 -3.44 17.21 4.63
N GLY A 164 -2.38 17.08 5.44
CA GLY A 164 -2.43 16.32 6.70
C GLY A 164 -3.47 16.86 7.66
N ASP A 165 -3.52 18.19 7.85
CA ASP A 165 -4.55 18.85 8.69
C ASP A 165 -5.98 18.58 8.13
N VAL A 166 -6.17 18.68 6.80
CA VAL A 166 -7.45 18.39 6.14
C VAL A 166 -7.91 16.96 6.37
N CYS A 167 -7.01 15.98 6.22
CA CYS A 167 -7.33 14.56 6.44
C CYS A 167 -7.62 14.26 7.92
N ALA A 168 -6.89 14.90 8.83
CA ALA A 168 -7.06 14.74 10.28
C ALA A 168 -8.45 15.14 10.78
N GLU A 169 -9.15 16.08 10.13
CA GLU A 169 -10.55 16.43 10.41
C GLU A 169 -11.50 15.21 10.34
N TYR A 170 -11.12 14.19 9.60
CA TYR A 170 -11.87 12.94 9.42
C TYR A 170 -11.29 11.76 10.21
N GLY A 171 -10.21 11.98 10.95
CA GLY A 171 -9.47 10.92 11.65
C GLY A 171 -8.61 10.08 10.69
N ILE A 172 -8.22 10.64 9.54
CA ILE A 172 -7.41 9.99 8.51
C ILE A 172 -5.99 10.55 8.57
N ARG A 173 -4.99 9.65 8.58
CA ARG A 173 -3.59 9.99 8.37
C ARG A 173 -3.28 9.91 6.87
N THR A 174 -2.41 10.77 6.38
CA THR A 174 -1.98 10.72 4.99
C THR A 174 -0.46 10.73 4.88
N GLY A 175 0.06 10.15 3.80
CA GLY A 175 1.49 10.05 3.58
C GLY A 175 1.86 9.82 2.11
N MET A 176 3.13 10.11 1.80
CA MET A 176 3.67 10.02 0.46
C MET A 176 4.00 8.58 0.06
N HIS A 177 3.47 8.19 -1.07
CA HIS A 177 3.91 7.04 -1.84
C HIS A 177 4.92 7.49 -2.90
N ASN A 178 6.17 7.07 -2.74
CA ASN A 178 7.21 7.37 -3.72
C ASN A 178 7.00 6.54 -4.99
N HIS A 179 7.42 7.10 -6.10
CA HIS A 179 7.27 6.42 -7.37
C HIS A 179 8.46 6.75 -8.28
N SER A 180 9.16 5.77 -8.80
CA SER A 180 10.15 5.97 -9.87
C SER A 180 9.47 6.39 -11.18
N GLN A 181 10.21 6.71 -12.23
CA GLN A 181 9.68 7.09 -13.54
C GLN A 181 9.25 8.57 -13.66
N GLY A 182 10.01 9.46 -13.02
CA GLY A 182 9.88 10.90 -13.25
C GLY A 182 8.86 11.59 -12.35
N GLN A 183 8.67 11.06 -11.16
CA GLN A 183 7.91 11.74 -10.10
C GLN A 183 8.77 12.82 -9.40
N LEU A 184 8.13 13.77 -8.73
CA LEU A 184 8.82 14.83 -7.98
C LEU A 184 9.60 14.27 -6.79
N VAL A 185 9.13 13.16 -6.20
CA VAL A 185 9.79 12.43 -5.12
C VAL A 185 10.11 11.02 -5.62
N GLU A 186 11.34 10.80 -6.06
CA GLU A 186 11.80 9.57 -6.68
C GLU A 186 13.10 9.06 -6.02
N THR A 187 14.11 9.91 -5.90
CA THR A 187 15.43 9.54 -5.39
C THR A 187 15.49 9.57 -3.87
N GLN A 188 16.51 8.91 -3.29
CA GLN A 188 16.74 8.93 -1.84
C GLN A 188 16.82 10.34 -1.27
N ASP A 189 17.59 11.23 -1.90
CA ASP A 189 17.73 12.61 -1.44
C ASP A 189 16.39 13.37 -1.43
N GLU A 190 15.54 13.13 -2.42
CA GLU A 190 14.22 13.74 -2.51
C GLU A 190 13.27 13.22 -1.44
N ILE A 191 13.32 11.91 -1.16
CA ILE A 191 12.56 11.27 -0.08
C ILE A 191 13.02 11.85 1.26
N GLU A 192 14.32 11.93 1.50
CA GLU A 192 14.86 12.51 2.72
C GLU A 192 14.54 14.00 2.87
N MET A 193 14.56 14.77 1.78
CA MET A 193 14.10 16.16 1.79
C MET A 193 12.63 16.28 2.14
N LEU A 194 11.77 15.47 1.53
CA LEU A 194 10.34 15.44 1.85
C LEU A 194 10.11 15.15 3.33
N LEU A 195 10.71 14.07 3.85
CA LEU A 195 10.53 13.66 5.25
C LEU A 195 11.09 14.68 6.25
N LYS A 196 12.12 15.44 5.86
CA LYS A 196 12.70 16.53 6.65
C LYS A 196 11.86 17.81 6.61
N TRP A 197 11.20 18.10 5.48
CA TRP A 197 10.48 19.36 5.27
C TRP A 197 9.00 19.26 5.58
N THR A 198 8.48 18.06 5.84
CA THR A 198 7.13 17.83 6.33
C THR A 198 7.09 17.57 7.82
N ASP A 199 6.02 18.05 8.47
CA ASP A 199 5.76 17.82 9.87
C ASP A 199 5.44 16.33 10.12
N PRO A 200 6.18 15.63 11.00
CA PRO A 200 5.97 14.21 11.27
C PRO A 200 4.60 13.87 11.86
N GLU A 201 3.96 14.82 12.53
CA GLU A 201 2.61 14.62 13.08
C GLU A 201 1.50 14.79 12.04
N LYS A 202 1.80 15.44 10.92
CA LYS A 202 0.81 15.77 9.89
C LYS A 202 0.91 14.92 8.64
N PHE A 203 2.12 14.65 8.19
CA PHE A 203 2.35 13.96 6.93
C PHE A 203 3.37 12.84 7.08
N HIS A 204 3.07 11.68 6.56
CA HIS A 204 3.76 10.43 6.82
C HIS A 204 4.43 9.86 5.56
N TRP A 205 4.99 8.65 5.68
CA TRP A 205 5.64 7.94 4.60
C TRP A 205 4.93 6.62 4.30
N CYS A 206 4.63 6.41 3.01
CA CYS A 206 4.01 5.21 2.48
C CYS A 206 4.86 4.64 1.34
N PRO A 207 6.08 4.12 1.63
CA PRO A 207 7.01 3.71 0.58
C PRO A 207 6.48 2.56 -0.28
N ASP A 208 7.08 2.46 -1.48
CA ASP A 208 6.99 1.29 -2.32
C ASP A 208 8.40 0.75 -2.57
N THR A 209 8.62 -0.51 -2.23
CA THR A 209 9.94 -1.12 -2.26
C THR A 209 10.50 -1.30 -3.66
N VAL A 210 9.66 -1.61 -4.67
CA VAL A 210 10.15 -1.71 -6.05
C VAL A 210 10.55 -0.36 -6.61
N HIS A 211 9.82 0.71 -6.29
CA HIS A 211 10.18 2.04 -6.74
C HIS A 211 11.45 2.58 -6.05
N LEU A 212 11.66 2.24 -4.77
CA LEU A 212 12.94 2.51 -4.09
C LEU A 212 14.09 1.74 -4.74
N TYR A 213 13.89 0.46 -5.04
CA TYR A 213 14.88 -0.38 -5.71
C TYR A 213 15.25 0.16 -7.09
N MET A 214 14.25 0.50 -7.93
CA MET A 214 14.47 1.05 -9.26
C MET A 214 15.12 2.43 -9.26
N ALA A 215 14.96 3.20 -8.19
CA ALA A 215 15.64 4.48 -7.97
C ALA A 215 17.03 4.32 -7.30
N ASN A 216 17.49 3.08 -7.10
CA ASN A 216 18.77 2.75 -6.47
C ASN A 216 18.94 3.36 -5.06
N CYS A 217 17.85 3.35 -4.27
CA CYS A 217 17.87 3.81 -2.88
C CYS A 217 18.42 2.74 -1.93
N ASP A 218 19.02 3.16 -0.84
CA ASP A 218 19.31 2.30 0.31
C ASP A 218 18.03 2.03 1.09
N ILE A 219 17.29 0.97 0.70
CA ILE A 219 15.99 0.63 1.27
C ILE A 219 16.11 0.36 2.76
N ILE A 220 17.10 -0.43 3.18
CA ILE A 220 17.29 -0.80 4.59
C ILE A 220 17.63 0.42 5.42
N GLY A 221 18.55 1.29 4.94
CA GLY A 221 18.89 2.53 5.61
C GLY A 221 17.71 3.49 5.75
N LEU A 222 16.88 3.63 4.70
CA LEU A 222 15.67 4.45 4.75
C LEU A 222 14.65 3.90 5.77
N PHE A 223 14.37 2.59 5.75
CA PHE A 223 13.46 1.98 6.72
C PHE A 223 13.98 2.09 8.16
N GLN A 224 15.28 1.90 8.40
CA GLN A 224 15.89 2.10 9.73
C GLN A 224 15.74 3.54 10.24
N LYS A 225 15.93 4.51 9.35
CA LYS A 225 15.95 5.93 9.69
C LYS A 225 14.55 6.52 9.89
N TYR A 226 13.56 6.05 9.13
CA TYR A 226 12.24 6.67 9.04
C TYR A 226 11.07 5.72 9.35
N ALA A 227 11.33 4.61 10.05
CA ALA A 227 10.28 3.65 10.41
C ALA A 227 9.15 4.24 11.25
N ASP A 228 9.44 5.28 12.02
CA ASP A 228 8.47 6.04 12.83
C ASP A 228 7.50 6.89 11.97
N ARG A 229 7.87 7.17 10.71
CA ARG A 229 7.03 7.89 9.75
C ARG A 229 6.10 6.96 8.97
N LEU A 230 6.26 5.63 9.09
CA LEU A 230 5.47 4.65 8.33
C LEU A 230 4.04 4.55 8.84
N ILE A 231 3.07 4.67 7.92
CA ILE A 231 1.65 4.38 8.21
C ILE A 231 1.11 3.25 7.32
N PHE A 232 1.71 3.05 6.17
CA PHE A 232 1.36 2.08 5.14
C PHE A 232 2.57 1.88 4.24
N PHE A 233 2.72 0.73 3.59
CA PHE A 233 3.67 0.62 2.48
C PHE A 233 3.35 -0.52 1.54
N ASP A 234 3.84 -0.40 0.31
CA ASP A 234 3.78 -1.41 -0.72
C ASP A 234 5.05 -2.25 -0.67
N LEU A 235 4.85 -3.52 -0.38
CA LEU A 235 5.90 -4.53 -0.44
C LEU A 235 5.85 -5.18 -1.81
N VAL A 236 6.93 -5.07 -2.56
CA VAL A 236 7.11 -5.70 -3.86
C VAL A 236 8.55 -6.19 -3.92
N ASP A 237 8.76 -7.42 -4.39
CA ASP A 237 10.11 -7.90 -4.64
C ASP A 237 10.53 -7.57 -6.07
N ALA A 238 11.83 -7.35 -6.28
CA ALA A 238 12.34 -6.92 -7.56
C ALA A 238 13.76 -7.42 -7.82
N LYS A 239 14.03 -7.60 -9.12
CA LYS A 239 15.37 -7.82 -9.65
C LYS A 239 15.51 -7.04 -10.93
N TYR A 240 16.55 -6.22 -11.05
CA TYR A 240 16.74 -5.41 -12.25
C TYR A 240 16.94 -6.31 -13.49
N GLU A 241 16.09 -6.10 -14.50
CA GLU A 241 16.17 -6.76 -15.78
C GLU A 241 15.94 -5.75 -16.91
N TYR A 242 17.00 -5.41 -17.63
CA TYR A 242 16.88 -4.47 -18.75
C TYR A 242 16.07 -5.10 -19.88
N GLN A 243 15.03 -4.42 -20.30
CA GLN A 243 14.17 -4.85 -21.40
C GLN A 243 14.91 -4.72 -22.75
N LYS A 244 15.29 -5.84 -23.33
CA LYS A 244 16.03 -5.90 -24.60
C LYS A 244 15.14 -5.94 -25.84
N GLU A 245 13.92 -6.43 -25.69
CA GLU A 245 12.96 -6.65 -26.78
C GLU A 245 11.63 -5.97 -26.48
N GLU A 246 10.73 -5.95 -27.46
CA GLU A 246 9.36 -5.50 -27.25
C GLU A 246 8.65 -6.40 -26.21
N LEU A 247 8.03 -5.80 -25.21
CA LEU A 247 7.24 -6.52 -24.21
C LEU A 247 5.74 -6.26 -24.47
N ARG A 248 5.02 -7.34 -24.77
CA ARG A 248 3.56 -7.29 -24.91
C ARG A 248 2.90 -7.74 -23.62
N LEU A 249 2.16 -6.82 -23.02
CA LEU A 249 1.41 -7.07 -21.80
C LEU A 249 0.08 -7.78 -22.10
N ALA A 250 -0.50 -8.45 -21.10
CA ALA A 250 -1.75 -9.20 -21.27
C ALA A 250 -2.94 -8.31 -21.71
N ASN A 251 -2.95 -7.04 -21.33
CA ASN A 251 -3.95 -6.06 -21.75
C ASN A 251 -3.75 -5.55 -23.21
N GLY A 252 -2.79 -6.14 -23.96
CA GLY A 252 -2.47 -5.76 -25.34
C GLY A 252 -1.56 -4.53 -25.48
N GLN A 253 -1.19 -3.86 -24.39
CA GLN A 253 -0.22 -2.78 -24.41
C GLN A 253 1.15 -3.30 -24.83
N VAL A 254 1.87 -2.53 -25.61
CA VAL A 254 3.20 -2.87 -26.11
C VAL A 254 4.21 -1.88 -25.55
N GLU A 255 5.17 -2.39 -24.82
CA GLU A 255 6.33 -1.65 -24.34
C GLU A 255 7.51 -1.86 -25.29
N LYS A 256 8.01 -0.78 -25.86
CA LYS A 256 9.18 -0.82 -26.77
C LYS A 256 10.43 -1.25 -26.01
N ALA A 257 11.36 -1.89 -26.70
CA ALA A 257 12.67 -2.25 -26.18
C ALA A 257 13.33 -1.06 -25.44
N GLY A 258 13.80 -1.31 -24.22
CA GLY A 258 14.43 -0.30 -23.37
C GLY A 258 13.49 0.77 -22.80
N SER A 259 12.18 0.60 -22.92
CA SER A 259 11.25 1.53 -22.24
C SER A 259 11.40 1.42 -20.72
N GLN A 260 11.25 2.55 -20.04
CA GLN A 260 11.33 2.60 -18.58
C GLN A 260 10.23 1.75 -17.95
N ASN A 261 9.03 1.77 -18.50
CA ASN A 261 7.92 0.98 -17.99
C ASN A 261 8.12 -0.52 -18.25
N GLY A 262 8.59 -0.93 -19.41
CA GLY A 262 8.89 -2.32 -19.70
C GLY A 262 10.00 -2.88 -18.79
N THR A 263 11.07 -2.12 -18.56
CA THR A 263 12.13 -2.49 -17.61
C THR A 263 11.57 -2.62 -16.18
N PHE A 264 10.68 -1.73 -15.78
CA PHE A 264 10.00 -1.80 -14.50
C PHE A 264 9.12 -3.06 -14.38
N MET A 265 8.31 -3.37 -15.39
CA MET A 265 7.45 -4.56 -15.38
C MET A 265 8.27 -5.85 -15.33
N LEU A 266 9.31 -5.96 -16.16
CA LEU A 266 10.21 -7.13 -16.15
C LEU A 266 10.99 -7.25 -14.84
N GLY A 267 11.24 -6.15 -14.15
CA GLY A 267 11.93 -6.13 -12.87
C GLY A 267 11.11 -6.69 -11.70
N ASN A 268 9.80 -6.71 -11.79
CA ASN A 268 8.96 -7.29 -10.74
C ASN A 268 9.17 -8.80 -10.60
N ARG A 269 9.19 -9.30 -9.36
CA ARG A 269 9.38 -10.72 -9.02
C ARG A 269 8.33 -11.20 -8.03
N ASP A 270 8.04 -12.48 -8.10
CA ASP A 270 7.36 -13.16 -7.01
C ASP A 270 8.25 -13.13 -5.76
N TYR A 271 7.65 -13.13 -4.58
CA TYR A 271 8.37 -12.85 -3.32
C TYR A 271 9.41 -13.93 -3.01
N GLY A 272 10.66 -13.51 -2.88
CA GLY A 272 11.82 -14.36 -2.66
C GLY A 272 12.65 -14.64 -3.92
N ASP A 273 12.16 -14.27 -5.10
CA ASP A 273 12.88 -14.41 -6.38
C ASP A 273 13.62 -13.12 -6.78
N GLY A 274 13.45 -12.05 -6.00
CA GLY A 274 14.09 -10.76 -6.19
C GLY A 274 15.38 -10.58 -5.40
N GLU A 275 15.83 -9.34 -5.33
CA GLU A 275 17.07 -8.92 -4.66
C GLU A 275 16.83 -7.97 -3.47
N ILE A 276 15.56 -7.65 -3.17
CA ILE A 276 15.22 -6.79 -2.04
C ILE A 276 15.33 -7.60 -0.75
N ASP A 277 16.04 -7.06 0.27
CA ASP A 277 16.12 -7.70 1.60
C ASP A 277 14.79 -7.57 2.35
N LEU A 278 13.79 -8.33 1.89
CA LEU A 278 12.45 -8.38 2.52
C LEU A 278 12.54 -8.80 4.00
N GLN A 279 13.45 -9.71 4.32
CA GLN A 279 13.65 -10.15 5.70
C GLN A 279 14.25 -9.03 6.58
N GLY A 280 15.15 -8.23 6.01
CA GLY A 280 15.70 -7.04 6.67
C GLY A 280 14.61 -6.03 7.01
N ILE A 281 13.74 -5.74 6.05
CA ILE A 281 12.57 -4.89 6.26
C ILE A 281 11.69 -5.44 7.39
N MET A 282 11.34 -6.73 7.35
CA MET A 282 10.49 -7.35 8.37
C MET A 282 11.13 -7.35 9.76
N ARG A 283 12.47 -7.50 9.87
CA ARG A 283 13.19 -7.35 11.14
C ARG A 283 13.07 -5.93 11.70
N ILE A 284 13.21 -4.90 10.85
CA ILE A 284 13.05 -3.49 11.26
C ILE A 284 11.63 -3.26 11.78
N LEU A 285 10.60 -3.65 11.03
CA LEU A 285 9.20 -3.49 11.41
C LEU A 285 8.87 -4.16 12.75
N LYS A 286 9.43 -5.34 12.98
CA LYS A 286 9.29 -6.05 14.27
C LYS A 286 9.94 -5.26 15.42
N ASN A 287 11.14 -4.73 15.20
CA ASN A 287 11.89 -3.97 16.22
C ASN A 287 11.18 -2.69 16.62
N VAL A 288 10.62 -1.96 15.65
CA VAL A 288 9.84 -0.72 15.91
C VAL A 288 8.38 -1.01 16.30
N LYS A 289 8.00 -2.28 16.38
CA LYS A 289 6.62 -2.72 16.68
C LYS A 289 5.59 -2.08 15.74
N TYR A 290 5.90 -2.06 14.46
CA TYR A 290 5.02 -1.49 13.44
C TYR A 290 3.61 -2.05 13.56
N ARG A 291 2.63 -1.16 13.45
CA ARG A 291 1.19 -1.47 13.48
C ARG A 291 0.54 -0.80 12.30
N GLY A 292 0.28 -1.55 11.26
CA GLY A 292 -0.31 -1.00 10.04
C GLY A 292 -0.53 -2.06 8.99
N TRP A 293 -0.90 -1.59 7.82
CA TRP A 293 -1.08 -2.42 6.65
C TRP A 293 0.23 -2.52 5.86
N ILE A 294 0.53 -3.72 5.39
CA ILE A 294 1.49 -3.99 4.32
C ILE A 294 0.68 -4.44 3.12
N ASN A 295 0.88 -3.78 2.00
CA ASN A 295 0.18 -4.08 0.77
C ASN A 295 1.07 -4.92 -0.15
N ILE A 296 0.49 -5.96 -0.69
CA ILE A 296 1.06 -6.71 -1.80
C ILE A 296 0.64 -5.99 -3.08
N ASP A 297 1.57 -5.22 -3.66
CA ASP A 297 1.34 -4.41 -4.86
C ASP A 297 2.08 -4.96 -6.07
N HIS A 298 1.83 -6.22 -6.37
CA HIS A 298 2.49 -6.88 -7.49
C HIS A 298 2.01 -6.31 -8.82
N HIS A 299 2.96 -5.89 -9.68
CA HIS A 299 2.65 -5.18 -10.92
C HIS A 299 2.62 -6.09 -12.15
N TYR A 300 3.28 -7.23 -12.10
CA TYR A 300 3.43 -8.11 -13.25
C TYR A 300 3.48 -9.58 -12.81
N ALA A 301 2.36 -10.28 -12.90
CA ALA A 301 2.31 -11.73 -12.67
C ALA A 301 2.83 -12.48 -13.90
N ARG A 302 3.83 -13.35 -13.71
CA ARG A 302 4.42 -14.13 -14.80
C ARG A 302 3.53 -15.28 -15.27
N VAL A 303 2.68 -15.79 -14.37
CA VAL A 303 1.76 -16.91 -14.64
C VAL A 303 0.31 -16.43 -14.60
N SER A 304 -0.15 -16.02 -13.43
CA SER A 304 -1.51 -15.47 -13.24
C SER A 304 -1.56 -14.69 -11.92
N PRO A 305 -2.54 -13.77 -11.74
CA PRO A 305 -2.72 -13.10 -10.48
C PRO A 305 -2.84 -14.05 -9.29
N ARG A 306 -3.63 -15.11 -9.39
CA ARG A 306 -3.78 -16.11 -8.33
C ARG A 306 -2.45 -16.76 -7.97
N HIS A 307 -1.66 -17.17 -8.96
CA HIS A 307 -0.37 -17.85 -8.74
C HIS A 307 0.61 -16.97 -7.96
N SER A 308 0.61 -15.66 -8.19
CA SER A 308 1.50 -14.73 -7.47
C SER A 308 1.07 -14.48 -6.02
N PHE A 309 -0.12 -14.94 -5.60
CA PHE A 309 -0.63 -14.80 -4.22
C PHE A 309 -0.70 -16.14 -3.47
N ASP A 310 -0.61 -17.27 -4.13
CA ASP A 310 -0.52 -18.61 -3.53
C ASP A 310 0.92 -18.90 -3.06
#